data_a76ff2b7c34385d8d5dad528a196fc1e
#
_entry.id   a76ff2b7c34385d8d5dad528a196fc1e
#
_cell.length_a   1.000
_cell.length_b   1.000
_cell.length_c   1.000
_cell.angle_alpha   90.00
_cell.angle_beta   90.00
_cell.angle_gamma   90.00
#
_symmetry.space_group_name_H-M   'P 1'
#
loop_
_entity.id
_entity.type
_entity.pdbx_description
1 polymer ?
#
loop_
_entity_poly.entity_id
_entity_poly.type
_entity_poly.pdbx_seq_one_letter_code
_entity_poly.pdbx_strand_id
1 'polypeptide(L)'
;NREPGKEERERIQADTLQKIRGTVQADILKEDQGQNTCIFSIEFALKMMGDVQAYFIEKQVNNFYSVSISGYHIAEAGANPITQCALTLANGFTYVEYYLSRGMKIDDFAPNLSFFFSNGMDPEYSVINRVARRIWSIALRNIYGANERSQRLKAHIQTSGRSLHSQEIQFNDIRTTLQALNALYDNCNSLHTNSFDEAITTPSEESVRRALAIQMIINQEFGLYKNENPTQGAYVIQELTGLVEEAVLMEFNRISER
;
A
#
# COMPACT_ATOMS: atom_id res chain seq x y z
N ASN A 1 -42.57 5.98 -7.18
CA ASN A 1 -41.23 5.45 -7.58
C ASN A 1 -41.26 5.22 -9.09
N ARG A 2 -40.79 6.20 -9.86
CA ARG A 2 -40.64 6.07 -11.31
C ARG A 2 -39.22 5.50 -11.58
N GLU A 3 -39.12 4.46 -12.36
CA GLU A 3 -37.83 4.01 -12.83
C GLU A 3 -37.17 5.10 -13.72
N PRO A 4 -35.89 5.46 -13.50
CA PRO A 4 -35.22 6.44 -14.32
C PRO A 4 -35.07 5.96 -15.77
N GLY A 5 -35.26 6.87 -16.73
CA GLY A 5 -35.00 6.60 -18.15
C GLY A 5 -33.52 6.32 -18.43
N LYS A 6 -33.18 5.86 -19.64
CA LYS A 6 -31.80 5.46 -20.01
C LYS A 6 -30.79 6.61 -19.78
N GLU A 7 -31.07 7.79 -20.28
CA GLU A 7 -30.19 8.98 -20.13
C GLU A 7 -30.01 9.39 -18.66
N GLU A 8 -31.07 9.28 -17.87
CA GLU A 8 -31.02 9.59 -16.44
C GLU A 8 -30.18 8.56 -15.67
N ARG A 9 -30.28 7.27 -16.02
CA ARG A 9 -29.42 6.20 -15.47
C ARG A 9 -27.95 6.43 -15.80
N GLU A 10 -27.64 6.76 -17.06
CA GLU A 10 -26.26 7.04 -17.50
C GLU A 10 -25.66 8.25 -16.76
N ARG A 11 -26.45 9.30 -16.56
CA ARG A 11 -26.04 10.47 -15.78
C ARG A 11 -25.79 10.13 -14.30
N ILE A 12 -26.70 9.39 -13.67
CA ILE A 12 -26.57 8.95 -12.28
C ILE A 12 -25.32 8.05 -12.14
N GLN A 13 -25.09 7.14 -13.07
CA GLN A 13 -23.91 6.27 -13.08
C GLN A 13 -22.64 7.08 -13.18
N ALA A 14 -22.55 8.02 -14.11
CA ALA A 14 -21.36 8.87 -14.28
C ALA A 14 -21.07 9.70 -13.02
N ASP A 15 -22.09 10.35 -12.44
CA ASP A 15 -21.97 11.13 -11.22
C ASP A 15 -21.55 10.27 -10.02
N THR A 16 -22.07 9.05 -9.93
CA THR A 16 -21.71 8.09 -8.88
C THR A 16 -20.27 7.64 -9.01
N LEU A 17 -19.82 7.27 -10.21
CA LEU A 17 -18.45 6.81 -10.48
C LEU A 17 -17.41 7.89 -10.14
N GLN A 18 -17.71 9.16 -10.38
CA GLN A 18 -16.82 10.27 -10.03
C GLN A 18 -16.73 10.53 -8.53
N LYS A 19 -17.73 10.16 -7.75
CA LYS A 19 -17.83 10.43 -6.31
C LYS A 19 -17.48 9.24 -5.43
N ILE A 20 -17.61 8.02 -5.94
CA ILE A 20 -17.36 6.80 -5.17
C ILE A 20 -15.91 6.74 -4.69
N ARG A 21 -15.73 6.21 -3.48
CA ARG A 21 -14.40 6.00 -2.87
C ARG A 21 -14.19 4.53 -2.59
N GLY A 22 -13.00 4.05 -2.84
CA GLY A 22 -12.63 2.67 -2.56
C GLY A 22 -11.31 2.29 -3.22
N THR A 23 -11.02 1.01 -3.18
CA THR A 23 -9.81 0.41 -3.76
C THR A 23 -10.16 -0.92 -4.38
N VAL A 24 -9.67 -1.17 -5.58
CA VAL A 24 -9.59 -2.52 -6.14
C VAL A 24 -8.39 -3.20 -5.47
N GLN A 25 -8.65 -4.16 -4.59
CA GLN A 25 -7.59 -4.91 -3.90
C GLN A 25 -7.07 -6.09 -4.74
N ALA A 26 -7.00 -5.92 -6.03
CA ALA A 26 -6.35 -6.86 -6.93
C ALA A 26 -4.94 -6.35 -7.23
N ASP A 27 -3.96 -7.18 -6.94
CA ASP A 27 -2.58 -7.03 -7.39
C ASP A 27 -2.10 -8.40 -7.86
N ILE A 28 -2.17 -8.60 -9.16
CA ILE A 28 -1.92 -9.92 -9.77
C ILE A 28 -0.46 -10.33 -9.65
N LEU A 29 0.47 -9.36 -9.55
CA LEU A 29 1.89 -9.66 -9.40
C LEU A 29 2.20 -10.21 -8.01
N LYS A 30 1.65 -9.61 -6.94
CA LYS A 30 1.83 -10.12 -5.58
C LYS A 30 1.11 -11.46 -5.36
N GLU A 31 0.01 -11.71 -6.05
CA GLU A 31 -0.70 -12.98 -5.96
C GLU A 31 0.17 -14.14 -6.44
N ASP A 32 0.94 -13.93 -7.50
CA ASP A 32 1.92 -14.88 -7.98
C ASP A 32 3.12 -14.97 -7.02
N GLN A 33 3.68 -13.84 -6.62
CA GLN A 33 4.91 -13.76 -5.81
C GLN A 33 4.75 -14.19 -4.35
N GLY A 34 3.62 -13.88 -3.73
CA GLY A 34 3.44 -14.02 -2.29
C GLY A 34 2.34 -14.98 -1.85
N GLN A 35 1.36 -15.28 -2.71
CA GLN A 35 0.19 -16.09 -2.33
C GLN A 35 0.04 -17.36 -3.16
N ASN A 36 0.65 -17.42 -4.34
CA ASN A 36 0.47 -18.53 -5.29
C ASN A 36 -1.03 -18.86 -5.56
N THR A 37 -1.84 -17.81 -5.69
CA THR A 37 -3.30 -17.91 -5.87
C THR A 37 -3.77 -17.51 -7.26
N CYS A 38 -2.85 -17.29 -8.20
CA CYS A 38 -3.18 -16.92 -9.57
C CYS A 38 -3.97 -18.04 -10.27
N ILE A 39 -5.19 -17.71 -10.72
CA ILE A 39 -6.03 -18.58 -11.55
C ILE A 39 -5.93 -18.26 -13.03
N PHE A 40 -5.31 -17.14 -13.38
CA PHE A 40 -5.08 -16.70 -14.75
C PHE A 40 -3.58 -16.52 -15.02
N SER A 41 -3.18 -16.58 -16.29
CA SER A 41 -1.81 -16.19 -16.65
C SER A 41 -1.55 -14.72 -16.32
N ILE A 42 -0.30 -14.40 -16.02
CA ILE A 42 0.12 -13.02 -15.72
C ILE A 42 -0.23 -12.06 -16.85
N GLU A 43 -0.04 -12.48 -18.10
CA GLU A 43 -0.39 -11.68 -19.30
C GLU A 43 -1.87 -11.33 -19.34
N PHE A 44 -2.75 -12.31 -19.12
CA PHE A 44 -4.19 -12.07 -19.10
C PHE A 44 -4.59 -11.18 -17.91
N ALA A 45 -4.03 -11.43 -16.74
CA ALA A 45 -4.31 -10.65 -15.54
C ALA A 45 -3.85 -9.19 -15.69
N LEU A 46 -2.66 -8.94 -16.25
CA LEU A 46 -2.18 -7.59 -16.59
C LEU A 46 -3.11 -6.90 -17.59
N LYS A 47 -3.60 -7.65 -18.60
CA LYS A 47 -4.58 -7.11 -19.55
C LYS A 47 -5.85 -6.65 -18.83
N MET A 48 -6.39 -7.46 -17.93
CA MET A 48 -7.56 -7.08 -17.13
C MET A 48 -7.30 -5.81 -16.29
N MET A 49 -6.16 -5.73 -15.62
CA MET A 49 -5.79 -4.53 -14.85
C MET A 49 -5.70 -3.30 -15.74
N GLY A 50 -5.15 -3.44 -16.94
CA GLY A 50 -5.11 -2.36 -17.92
C GLY A 50 -6.50 -1.95 -18.43
N ASP A 51 -7.42 -2.89 -18.60
CA ASP A 51 -8.80 -2.59 -19.02
C ASP A 51 -9.55 -1.85 -17.91
N VAL A 52 -9.36 -2.24 -16.64
CA VAL A 52 -9.89 -1.52 -15.47
C VAL A 52 -9.34 -0.09 -15.43
N GLN A 53 -8.04 0.08 -15.63
CA GLN A 53 -7.42 1.42 -15.61
C GLN A 53 -7.91 2.29 -16.75
N ALA A 54 -8.05 1.74 -17.97
CA ALA A 54 -8.60 2.46 -19.12
C ALA A 54 -10.04 2.93 -18.84
N TYR A 55 -10.86 2.08 -18.24
CA TYR A 55 -12.22 2.42 -17.82
C TYR A 55 -12.23 3.54 -16.77
N PHE A 56 -11.32 3.51 -15.80
CA PHE A 56 -11.21 4.56 -14.78
C PHE A 56 -10.87 5.91 -15.40
N ILE A 57 -9.96 5.93 -16.38
CA ILE A 57 -9.63 7.16 -17.12
C ILE A 57 -10.83 7.66 -17.93
N GLU A 58 -11.48 6.78 -18.69
CA GLU A 58 -12.66 7.11 -19.52
C GLU A 58 -13.81 7.69 -18.68
N LYS A 59 -14.08 7.10 -17.52
CA LYS A 59 -15.18 7.50 -16.62
C LYS A 59 -14.80 8.55 -15.58
N GLN A 60 -13.56 9.03 -15.60
CA GLN A 60 -13.04 10.03 -14.65
C GLN A 60 -13.20 9.59 -13.18
N VAL A 61 -12.87 8.33 -12.89
CA VAL A 61 -12.93 7.76 -11.53
C VAL A 61 -11.71 8.24 -10.75
N ASN A 62 -11.84 9.34 -10.00
CA ASN A 62 -10.71 10.03 -9.37
C ASN A 62 -10.48 9.68 -7.90
N ASN A 63 -11.49 9.15 -7.23
CA ASN A 63 -11.48 8.88 -5.79
C ASN A 63 -11.40 7.39 -5.46
N PHE A 64 -11.14 6.55 -6.45
CA PHE A 64 -11.05 5.10 -6.30
C PHE A 64 -9.68 4.63 -6.81
N TYR A 65 -8.97 3.85 -6.01
CA TYR A 65 -7.70 3.28 -6.44
C TYR A 65 -7.94 2.06 -7.33
N SER A 66 -7.29 2.04 -8.48
CA SER A 66 -7.45 0.98 -9.49
C SER A 66 -6.69 -0.31 -9.14
N VAL A 67 -5.69 -0.19 -8.27
CA VAL A 67 -4.89 -1.30 -7.77
C VAL A 67 -4.34 -0.97 -6.39
N SER A 68 -4.19 -1.98 -5.55
CA SER A 68 -3.43 -1.92 -4.30
C SER A 68 -2.16 -2.75 -4.46
N ILE A 69 -1.07 -2.08 -4.84
CA ILE A 69 0.24 -2.72 -5.07
C ILE A 69 0.79 -3.17 -3.72
N SER A 70 0.81 -4.49 -3.49
CA SER A 70 0.88 -5.04 -2.14
C SER A 70 2.19 -5.75 -1.85
N GLY A 71 2.99 -5.17 -0.95
CA GLY A 71 4.13 -5.81 -0.30
C GLY A 71 3.76 -6.60 0.95
N TYR A 72 2.58 -6.35 1.54
CA TYR A 72 2.14 -7.04 2.75
C TYR A 72 2.22 -8.57 2.62
N HIS A 73 1.63 -9.11 1.57
CA HIS A 73 1.60 -10.56 1.33
C HIS A 73 3.00 -11.13 1.06
N ILE A 74 3.85 -10.37 0.40
CA ILE A 74 5.26 -10.74 0.14
C ILE A 74 6.02 -10.82 1.48
N ALA A 75 5.80 -9.87 2.37
CA ALA A 75 6.38 -9.88 3.73
C ALA A 75 5.85 -11.05 4.56
N GLU A 76 4.52 -11.30 4.54
CA GLU A 76 3.91 -12.42 5.25
C GLU A 76 4.41 -13.78 4.72
N ALA A 77 4.74 -13.87 3.42
CA ALA A 77 5.38 -15.06 2.81
C ALA A 77 6.84 -15.25 3.20
N GLY A 78 7.46 -14.29 3.90
CA GLY A 78 8.80 -14.43 4.47
C GLY A 78 9.83 -13.40 4.04
N ALA A 79 9.49 -12.45 3.17
CA ALA A 79 10.43 -11.40 2.78
C ALA A 79 10.82 -10.50 3.96
N ASN A 80 12.07 -10.07 3.98
CA ASN A 80 12.54 -9.03 4.89
C ASN A 80 12.02 -7.65 4.45
N PRO A 81 12.15 -6.59 5.28
CA PRO A 81 11.65 -5.26 4.96
C PRO A 81 12.20 -4.68 3.65
N ILE A 82 13.49 -4.88 3.36
CA ILE A 82 14.17 -4.38 2.17
C ILE A 82 13.61 -5.06 0.91
N THR A 83 13.54 -6.38 0.92
CA THR A 83 13.00 -7.18 -0.19
C THR A 83 11.51 -6.86 -0.41
N GLN A 84 10.74 -6.71 0.68
CA GLN A 84 9.34 -6.24 0.58
C GLN A 84 9.25 -4.91 -0.18
N CYS A 85 10.02 -3.92 0.23
CA CYS A 85 10.00 -2.61 -0.38
C CYS A 85 10.41 -2.66 -1.86
N ALA A 86 11.50 -3.36 -2.16
CA ALA A 86 12.02 -3.48 -3.52
C ALA A 86 11.02 -4.15 -4.46
N LEU A 87 10.48 -5.32 -4.09
CA LEU A 87 9.52 -6.03 -4.93
C LEU A 87 8.21 -5.25 -5.10
N THR A 88 7.73 -4.58 -4.06
CA THR A 88 6.53 -3.76 -4.14
C THR A 88 6.70 -2.59 -5.11
N LEU A 89 7.83 -1.88 -5.03
CA LEU A 89 8.13 -0.79 -5.97
C LEU A 89 8.37 -1.30 -7.39
N ALA A 90 9.06 -2.44 -7.56
CA ALA A 90 9.24 -3.07 -8.87
C ALA A 90 7.90 -3.45 -9.51
N ASN A 91 6.96 -4.00 -8.73
CA ASN A 91 5.59 -4.24 -9.19
C ASN A 91 4.89 -2.93 -9.59
N GLY A 92 5.07 -1.86 -8.80
CA GLY A 92 4.56 -0.53 -9.14
C GLY A 92 5.07 -0.03 -10.49
N PHE A 93 6.36 -0.12 -10.74
CA PHE A 93 6.96 0.25 -12.02
C PHE A 93 6.50 -0.66 -13.16
N THR A 94 6.29 -1.95 -12.91
CA THR A 94 5.73 -2.87 -13.92
C THR A 94 4.33 -2.42 -14.35
N TYR A 95 3.46 -2.01 -13.42
CA TYR A 95 2.15 -1.45 -13.78
C TYR A 95 2.28 -0.15 -14.56
N VAL A 96 3.19 0.74 -14.16
CA VAL A 96 3.44 2.02 -14.87
C VAL A 96 3.84 1.74 -16.32
N GLU A 97 4.87 0.92 -16.53
CA GLU A 97 5.37 0.57 -17.88
C GLU A 97 4.27 -0.09 -18.72
N TYR A 98 3.52 -1.00 -18.12
CA TYR A 98 2.42 -1.69 -18.81
C TYR A 98 1.33 -0.72 -19.27
N TYR A 99 0.91 0.22 -18.40
CA TYR A 99 -0.12 1.19 -18.77
C TYR A 99 0.38 2.20 -19.81
N LEU A 100 1.63 2.63 -19.71
CA LEU A 100 2.27 3.47 -20.73
C LEU A 100 2.35 2.75 -22.08
N SER A 101 2.71 1.47 -22.10
CA SER A 101 2.76 0.66 -23.34
C SER A 101 1.39 0.53 -24.02
N ARG A 102 0.31 0.68 -23.26
CA ARG A 102 -1.07 0.74 -23.77
C ARG A 102 -1.51 2.13 -24.24
N GLY A 103 -0.61 3.12 -24.24
CA GLY A 103 -0.86 4.49 -24.68
C GLY A 103 -1.54 5.39 -23.65
N MET A 104 -1.64 4.98 -22.39
CA MET A 104 -2.14 5.83 -21.32
C MET A 104 -1.08 6.86 -20.92
N LYS A 105 -1.49 8.04 -20.46
CA LYS A 105 -0.57 9.06 -19.95
C LYS A 105 -0.35 8.86 -18.45
N ILE A 106 0.89 9.07 -18.00
CA ILE A 106 1.28 8.88 -16.59
C ILE A 106 0.35 9.63 -15.60
N ASP A 107 -0.01 10.85 -15.90
CA ASP A 107 -0.80 11.71 -15.03
C ASP A 107 -2.29 11.33 -14.99
N ASP A 108 -2.77 10.55 -15.94
CA ASP A 108 -4.15 10.08 -15.97
C ASP A 108 -4.37 8.86 -15.05
N PHE A 109 -3.33 8.08 -14.75
CA PHE A 109 -3.46 6.86 -13.94
C PHE A 109 -2.63 6.83 -12.65
N ALA A 110 -1.45 7.44 -12.60
CA ALA A 110 -0.60 7.35 -11.42
C ALA A 110 -1.28 7.79 -10.12
N PRO A 111 -2.16 8.81 -10.10
CA PRO A 111 -2.93 9.17 -8.92
C PRO A 111 -3.89 8.08 -8.42
N ASN A 112 -4.26 7.10 -9.25
CA ASN A 112 -5.12 5.97 -8.89
C ASN A 112 -4.34 4.74 -8.36
N LEU A 113 -3.00 4.79 -8.36
CA LEU A 113 -2.17 3.76 -7.77
C LEU A 113 -2.07 3.95 -6.26
N SER A 114 -2.19 2.87 -5.51
CA SER A 114 -1.92 2.84 -4.07
C SER A 114 -1.00 1.69 -3.73
N PHE A 115 -0.31 1.81 -2.61
CA PHE A 115 0.64 0.82 -2.12
C PHE A 115 0.20 0.29 -0.78
N PHE A 116 0.53 -0.95 -0.50
CA PHE A 116 0.17 -1.62 0.72
C PHE A 116 1.40 -2.34 1.29
N PHE A 117 1.86 -1.94 2.48
CA PHE A 117 3.02 -2.52 3.14
C PHE A 117 2.65 -3.16 4.47
N SER A 118 3.41 -4.20 4.84
CA SER A 118 3.49 -4.71 6.20
C SER A 118 4.42 -3.83 7.02
N ASN A 119 4.10 -3.65 8.30
CA ASN A 119 5.01 -3.02 9.27
C ASN A 119 5.21 -3.96 10.45
N GLY A 120 6.44 -4.42 10.62
CA GLY A 120 6.85 -5.36 11.67
C GLY A 120 7.62 -4.67 12.81
N MET A 121 8.51 -5.43 13.45
CA MET A 121 9.27 -5.00 14.62
C MET A 121 10.73 -4.65 14.31
N ASP A 122 11.22 -4.96 13.09
CA ASP A 122 12.60 -4.65 12.69
C ASP A 122 12.80 -3.14 12.50
N PRO A 123 13.99 -2.60 12.77
CA PRO A 123 14.24 -1.17 12.70
C PRO A 123 14.02 -0.55 11.32
N GLU A 124 14.24 -1.30 10.25
CA GLU A 124 14.02 -0.87 8.87
C GLU A 124 12.59 -0.44 8.60
N TYR A 125 11.61 -1.03 9.30
CA TYR A 125 10.21 -0.64 9.17
C TYR A 125 9.93 0.82 9.59
N SER A 126 10.82 1.44 10.36
CA SER A 126 10.68 2.85 10.74
C SER A 126 10.92 3.85 9.59
N VAL A 127 11.42 3.37 8.44
CA VAL A 127 11.78 4.21 7.28
C VAL A 127 11.26 3.69 5.95
N ILE A 128 10.56 2.56 5.91
CA ILE A 128 10.11 1.92 4.66
C ILE A 128 9.25 2.85 3.81
N ASN A 129 8.27 3.52 4.40
CA ASN A 129 7.43 4.46 3.66
C ASN A 129 8.21 5.68 3.16
N ARG A 130 9.14 6.18 3.97
CA ARG A 130 10.02 7.30 3.63
C ARG A 130 10.87 6.95 2.42
N VAL A 131 11.51 5.78 2.43
CA VAL A 131 12.32 5.27 1.33
C VAL A 131 11.45 5.03 0.09
N ALA A 132 10.31 4.36 0.25
CA ALA A 132 9.40 4.09 -0.86
C ALA A 132 8.93 5.39 -1.55
N ARG A 133 8.51 6.40 -0.77
CA ARG A 133 8.10 7.70 -1.33
C ARG A 133 9.24 8.40 -2.07
N ARG A 134 10.45 8.35 -1.53
CA ARG A 134 11.61 8.98 -2.13
C ARG A 134 11.96 8.36 -3.47
N ILE A 135 12.10 7.03 -3.52
CA ILE A 135 12.41 6.31 -4.76
C ILE A 135 11.30 6.54 -5.80
N TRP A 136 10.04 6.38 -5.40
CA TRP A 136 8.89 6.56 -6.28
C TRP A 136 8.83 7.96 -6.86
N SER A 137 8.88 8.99 -6.01
CA SER A 137 8.82 10.38 -6.43
C SER A 137 9.94 10.77 -7.41
N ILE A 138 11.18 10.34 -7.13
CA ILE A 138 12.33 10.60 -7.99
C ILE A 138 12.15 9.91 -9.35
N ALA A 139 11.75 8.64 -9.36
CA ALA A 139 11.53 7.90 -10.59
C ALA A 139 10.38 8.51 -11.42
N LEU A 140 9.23 8.78 -10.82
CA LEU A 140 8.07 9.35 -11.52
C LEU A 140 8.40 10.71 -12.14
N ARG A 141 9.16 11.54 -11.43
CA ARG A 141 9.59 12.84 -11.94
C ARG A 141 10.63 12.72 -13.05
N ASN A 142 11.70 11.96 -12.82
CA ASN A 142 12.90 12.02 -13.66
C ASN A 142 12.82 11.08 -14.88
N ILE A 143 12.12 9.93 -14.73
CA ILE A 143 12.01 8.94 -15.80
C ILE A 143 10.72 9.14 -16.60
N TYR A 144 9.61 9.37 -15.90
CA TYR A 144 8.29 9.42 -16.52
C TYR A 144 7.73 10.83 -16.74
N GLY A 145 8.40 11.89 -16.26
CA GLY A 145 7.98 13.27 -16.41
C GLY A 145 6.65 13.61 -15.74
N ALA A 146 6.28 12.87 -14.72
CA ALA A 146 5.01 13.01 -14.02
C ALA A 146 4.90 14.32 -13.23
N ASN A 147 3.68 14.86 -13.11
CA ASN A 147 3.39 16.04 -12.32
C ASN A 147 3.48 15.75 -10.80
N GLU A 148 3.44 16.81 -9.95
CA GLU A 148 3.58 16.68 -8.50
C GLU A 148 2.52 15.77 -7.84
N ARG A 149 1.29 15.74 -8.37
CA ARG A 149 0.22 14.88 -7.83
C ARG A 149 0.53 13.41 -8.09
N SER A 150 1.02 13.10 -9.27
CA SER A 150 1.37 11.74 -9.71
C SER A 150 2.60 11.19 -9.00
N GLN A 151 3.53 12.06 -8.56
CA GLN A 151 4.72 11.68 -7.80
C GLN A 151 4.43 11.23 -6.36
N ARG A 152 3.21 11.48 -5.85
CA ARG A 152 2.84 11.16 -4.46
C ARG A 152 2.50 9.69 -4.30
N LEU A 153 3.37 8.93 -3.66
CA LEU A 153 3.08 7.56 -3.23
C LEU A 153 2.08 7.59 -2.06
N LYS A 154 1.02 6.83 -2.17
CA LYS A 154 0.02 6.66 -1.13
C LYS A 154 0.12 5.25 -0.57
N ALA A 155 0.40 5.15 0.72
CA ALA A 155 0.65 3.88 1.38
C ALA A 155 -0.40 3.60 2.46
N HIS A 156 -1.05 2.45 2.32
CA HIS A 156 -1.75 1.77 3.40
C HIS A 156 -0.76 0.87 4.13
N ILE A 157 -0.79 0.88 5.45
CA ILE A 157 0.02 0.00 6.28
C ILE A 157 -0.89 -0.94 7.07
N GLN A 158 -0.50 -2.20 7.14
CA GLN A 158 -1.05 -3.16 8.08
C GLN A 158 0.08 -3.63 9.01
N THR A 159 -0.21 -3.76 10.29
CA THR A 159 0.73 -4.37 11.24
C THR A 159 0.99 -5.82 10.84
N SER A 160 2.22 -6.32 11.03
CA SER A 160 2.63 -7.64 10.56
C SER A 160 1.93 -8.77 11.32
N GLY A 161 1.26 -9.66 10.58
CA GLY A 161 0.70 -10.90 11.11
C GLY A 161 1.77 -11.87 11.58
N ARG A 162 2.92 -11.92 10.91
CA ARG A 162 4.07 -12.75 11.30
C ARG A 162 4.67 -12.42 12.66
N SER A 163 4.44 -11.22 13.15
CA SER A 163 4.89 -10.78 14.47
C SER A 163 4.02 -11.29 15.61
N LEU A 164 2.85 -11.83 15.29
CA LEU A 164 1.90 -12.33 16.29
C LEU A 164 2.30 -13.74 16.76
N HIS A 165 2.19 -13.96 18.06
CA HIS A 165 2.49 -15.24 18.68
C HIS A 165 1.21 -15.94 19.12
N SER A 166 1.15 -17.26 18.96
CA SER A 166 0.04 -18.09 19.42
C SER A 166 0.08 -18.35 20.93
N GLN A 167 1.25 -18.20 21.56
CA GLN A 167 1.41 -18.30 23.01
C GLN A 167 1.24 -16.92 23.63
N GLU A 168 0.54 -16.83 24.78
CA GLU A 168 0.26 -15.55 25.46
C GLU A 168 -0.32 -14.51 24.50
N ILE A 169 -1.34 -14.93 23.74
CA ILE A 169 -1.88 -14.18 22.59
C ILE A 169 -2.31 -12.74 22.94
N GLN A 170 -2.68 -12.48 24.18
CA GLN A 170 -3.08 -11.14 24.60
C GLN A 170 -1.94 -10.12 24.54
N PHE A 171 -0.67 -10.56 24.63
CA PHE A 171 0.47 -9.66 24.44
C PHE A 171 0.64 -9.20 22.99
N ASN A 172 -0.09 -9.80 22.05
CA ASN A 172 -0.10 -9.34 20.66
C ASN A 172 -0.64 -7.92 20.52
N ASP A 173 -1.51 -7.46 21.40
CA ASP A 173 -1.96 -6.06 21.41
C ASP A 173 -0.80 -5.08 21.64
N ILE A 174 0.17 -5.46 22.47
CA ILE A 174 1.38 -4.64 22.68
C ILE A 174 2.21 -4.59 21.40
N ARG A 175 2.41 -5.74 20.73
CA ARG A 175 3.15 -5.82 19.46
C ARG A 175 2.47 -4.98 18.38
N THR A 176 1.15 -5.14 18.23
CA THR A 176 0.34 -4.38 17.29
C THR A 176 0.40 -2.88 17.56
N THR A 177 0.37 -2.47 18.84
CA THR A 177 0.47 -1.05 19.23
C THR A 177 1.82 -0.45 18.81
N LEU A 178 2.93 -1.15 19.08
CA LEU A 178 4.27 -0.67 18.71
C LEU A 178 4.42 -0.56 17.19
N GLN A 179 3.93 -1.52 16.43
CA GLN A 179 3.93 -1.49 14.98
C GLN A 179 3.04 -0.37 14.43
N ALA A 180 1.89 -0.14 15.04
CA ALA A 180 0.99 0.96 14.67
C ALA A 180 1.66 2.33 14.89
N LEU A 181 2.33 2.52 16.03
CA LEU A 181 3.10 3.75 16.30
C LEU A 181 4.21 3.95 15.28
N ASN A 182 4.96 2.88 14.95
CA ASN A 182 6.01 2.93 13.95
C ASN A 182 5.49 3.35 12.58
N ALA A 183 4.37 2.77 12.14
CA ALA A 183 3.71 3.12 10.88
C ALA A 183 3.25 4.59 10.83
N LEU A 184 2.73 5.10 11.95
CA LEU A 184 2.30 6.51 12.05
C LEU A 184 3.49 7.45 12.02
N TYR A 185 4.59 7.12 12.68
CA TYR A 185 5.81 7.93 12.65
C TYR A 185 6.48 7.97 11.28
N ASP A 186 6.30 6.93 10.47
CA ASP A 186 6.73 6.90 9.06
C ASP A 186 5.65 7.44 8.10
N ASN A 187 4.62 8.15 8.63
CA ASN A 187 3.59 8.86 7.86
C ASN A 187 2.78 7.98 6.92
N CYS A 188 2.21 6.86 7.37
CA CYS A 188 1.25 6.11 6.57
C CYS A 188 0.00 6.95 6.23
N ASN A 189 -0.61 6.71 5.08
CA ASN A 189 -1.86 7.38 4.69
C ASN A 189 -3.08 6.74 5.35
N SER A 190 -3.02 5.46 5.62
CA SER A 190 -4.04 4.72 6.37
C SER A 190 -3.41 3.52 7.07
N LEU A 191 -4.04 3.05 8.14
CA LEU A 191 -3.52 2.01 9.01
C LEU A 191 -4.59 0.97 9.30
N HIS A 192 -4.19 -0.31 9.23
CA HIS A 192 -4.91 -1.44 9.78
C HIS A 192 -4.11 -2.06 10.93
N THR A 193 -4.77 -2.32 12.04
CA THR A 193 -4.20 -3.00 13.21
C THR A 193 -4.77 -4.40 13.33
N ASN A 194 -3.91 -5.41 13.38
CA ASN A 194 -4.32 -6.80 13.51
C ASN A 194 -4.91 -7.06 14.90
N SER A 195 -5.90 -7.94 14.95
CA SER A 195 -6.45 -8.43 16.22
C SER A 195 -5.49 -9.40 16.90
N PHE A 196 -5.47 -9.44 18.22
CA PHE A 196 -4.51 -10.25 18.98
C PHE A 196 -4.63 -11.76 18.71
N ASP A 197 -5.81 -12.24 18.35
CA ASP A 197 -6.11 -13.64 18.12
C ASP A 197 -5.95 -14.09 16.65
N GLU A 198 -5.56 -13.19 15.74
CA GLU A 198 -5.26 -13.56 14.34
C GLU A 198 -4.10 -14.55 14.22
N ALA A 199 -3.28 -14.71 15.26
CA ALA A 199 -2.24 -15.72 15.33
C ALA A 199 -2.79 -17.17 15.29
N ILE A 200 -4.06 -17.38 15.63
CA ILE A 200 -4.66 -18.72 15.80
C ILE A 200 -6.03 -18.87 15.16
N THR A 201 -6.77 -17.81 14.90
CA THR A 201 -8.15 -17.88 14.43
C THR A 201 -8.59 -16.62 13.70
N THR A 202 -9.77 -16.66 13.11
CA THR A 202 -10.49 -15.49 12.65
C THR A 202 -10.82 -14.59 13.86
N PRO A 203 -10.68 -13.26 13.76
CA PRO A 203 -10.89 -12.35 14.88
C PRO A 203 -12.25 -12.49 15.55
N SER A 204 -12.23 -12.46 16.89
CA SER A 204 -13.43 -12.39 17.71
C SER A 204 -13.95 -10.94 17.81
N GLU A 205 -15.18 -10.75 18.28
CA GLU A 205 -15.74 -9.41 18.53
C GLU A 205 -14.87 -8.62 19.54
N GLU A 206 -14.39 -9.28 20.60
CA GLU A 206 -13.52 -8.65 21.59
C GLU A 206 -12.20 -8.20 20.97
N SER A 207 -11.55 -9.05 20.18
CA SER A 207 -10.24 -8.75 19.59
C SER A 207 -10.33 -7.64 18.55
N VAL A 208 -11.38 -7.62 17.72
CA VAL A 208 -11.64 -6.51 16.78
C VAL A 208 -11.86 -5.20 17.51
N ARG A 209 -12.65 -5.20 18.58
CA ARG A 209 -12.87 -4.02 19.41
C ARG A 209 -11.55 -3.49 20.02
N ARG A 210 -10.68 -4.37 20.47
CA ARG A 210 -9.36 -4.00 21.02
C ARG A 210 -8.43 -3.46 19.93
N ALA A 211 -8.40 -4.07 18.76
CA ALA A 211 -7.62 -3.59 17.62
C ALA A 211 -8.04 -2.18 17.17
N LEU A 212 -9.35 -1.89 17.15
CA LEU A 212 -9.86 -0.55 16.92
C LEU A 212 -9.51 0.41 18.07
N ALA A 213 -9.55 -0.05 19.31
CA ALA A 213 -9.19 0.76 20.47
C ALA A 213 -7.72 1.22 20.42
N ILE A 214 -6.80 0.41 19.92
CA ILE A 214 -5.40 0.81 19.70
C ILE A 214 -5.34 2.08 18.84
N GLN A 215 -6.03 2.09 17.71
CA GLN A 215 -6.04 3.28 16.82
C GLN A 215 -6.72 4.48 17.49
N MET A 216 -7.82 4.24 18.22
CA MET A 216 -8.55 5.32 18.91
C MET A 216 -7.71 5.95 20.02
N ILE A 217 -7.02 5.14 20.84
CA ILE A 217 -6.13 5.62 21.90
C ILE A 217 -4.99 6.45 21.32
N ILE A 218 -4.35 5.96 20.26
CA ILE A 218 -3.28 6.71 19.58
C ILE A 218 -3.84 8.02 19.03
N ASN A 219 -5.02 8.00 18.44
CA ASN A 219 -5.63 9.19 17.81
C ASN A 219 -6.14 10.22 18.82
N GLN A 220 -6.70 9.76 19.95
CA GLN A 220 -7.39 10.62 20.91
C GLN A 220 -6.49 11.05 22.09
N GLU A 221 -5.61 10.16 22.53
CA GLU A 221 -4.87 10.32 23.80
C GLU A 221 -3.38 10.55 23.57
N PHE A 222 -2.77 9.97 22.52
CA PHE A 222 -1.35 10.08 22.25
C PHE A 222 -1.04 11.25 21.33
N GLY A 223 -0.53 12.36 21.88
CA GLY A 223 -0.42 13.65 21.19
C GLY A 223 0.68 13.74 20.12
N LEU A 224 1.69 12.88 20.16
CA LEU A 224 2.87 13.02 19.27
C LEU A 224 2.55 12.72 17.80
N TYR A 225 1.56 11.87 17.51
CA TYR A 225 1.13 11.57 16.15
C TYR A 225 0.55 12.81 15.42
N LYS A 226 0.13 13.85 16.15
CA LYS A 226 -0.44 15.09 15.57
C LYS A 226 0.60 15.95 14.85
N ASN A 227 1.88 15.61 14.98
CA ASN A 227 2.95 16.31 14.28
C ASN A 227 3.21 15.65 12.92
N GLU A 228 3.33 16.46 11.88
CA GLU A 228 3.81 15.97 10.59
C GLU A 228 5.28 15.59 10.71
N ASN A 229 5.62 14.37 10.26
CA ASN A 229 7.00 13.86 10.27
C ASN A 229 7.74 14.01 11.62
N PRO A 230 7.22 13.40 12.72
CA PRO A 230 7.75 13.60 14.07
C PRO A 230 9.18 13.09 14.25
N THR A 231 9.68 12.24 13.35
CA THR A 231 11.05 11.68 13.36
C THR A 231 12.03 12.47 12.51
N GLN A 232 11.60 13.58 11.91
CA GLN A 232 12.46 14.42 11.09
C GLN A 232 13.63 14.97 11.93
N GLY A 233 14.83 14.89 11.39
CA GLY A 233 16.04 15.37 12.04
C GLY A 233 16.64 14.40 13.06
N ALA A 234 16.01 13.28 13.36
CA ALA A 234 16.61 12.23 14.16
C ALA A 234 17.75 11.55 13.39
N TYR A 235 18.98 11.60 13.95
CA TYR A 235 20.16 11.06 13.30
C TYR A 235 19.98 9.60 12.84
N VAL A 236 19.48 8.74 13.70
CA VAL A 236 19.26 7.33 13.37
C VAL A 236 18.29 7.15 12.18
N ILE A 237 17.27 7.96 12.10
CA ILE A 237 16.28 7.89 11.01
C ILE A 237 16.91 8.34 9.68
N GLN A 238 17.76 9.37 9.70
CA GLN A 238 18.43 9.85 8.49
C GLN A 238 19.44 8.81 7.96
N GLU A 239 20.27 8.27 8.83
CA GLU A 239 21.23 7.22 8.46
C GLU A 239 20.54 5.97 7.96
N LEU A 240 19.54 5.48 8.71
CA LEU A 240 18.79 4.28 8.33
C LEU A 240 18.06 4.45 7.00
N THR A 241 17.51 5.64 6.73
CA THR A 241 16.89 5.97 5.45
C THR A 241 17.87 5.80 4.29
N GLY A 242 19.10 6.31 4.43
CA GLY A 242 20.13 6.16 3.40
C GLY A 242 20.54 4.69 3.18
N LEU A 243 20.77 3.96 4.25
CA LEU A 243 21.16 2.55 4.18
C LEU A 243 20.06 1.66 3.56
N VAL A 244 18.81 1.86 3.94
CA VAL A 244 17.69 1.09 3.40
C VAL A 244 17.43 1.47 1.94
N GLU A 245 17.55 2.75 1.56
CA GLU A 245 17.44 3.18 0.17
C GLU A 245 18.50 2.49 -0.71
N GLU A 246 19.77 2.50 -0.29
CA GLU A 246 20.85 1.82 -1.00
C GLU A 246 20.57 0.32 -1.15
N ALA A 247 20.15 -0.34 -0.09
CA ALA A 247 19.84 -1.76 -0.11
C ALA A 247 18.66 -2.09 -1.05
N VAL A 248 17.61 -1.24 -1.10
CA VAL A 248 16.49 -1.40 -2.04
C VAL A 248 16.95 -1.24 -3.49
N LEU A 249 17.83 -0.27 -3.78
CA LEU A 249 18.39 -0.08 -5.11
C LEU A 249 19.29 -1.27 -5.53
N MET A 250 20.01 -1.87 -4.59
CA MET A 250 20.76 -3.11 -4.85
C MET A 250 19.83 -4.28 -5.20
N GLU A 251 18.67 -4.40 -4.54
CA GLU A 251 17.68 -5.43 -4.90
C GLU A 251 17.10 -5.20 -6.31
N PHE A 252 16.90 -3.94 -6.75
CA PHE A 252 16.52 -3.68 -8.15
C PHE A 252 17.57 -4.17 -9.15
N ASN A 253 18.85 -3.97 -8.88
CA ASN A 253 19.92 -4.52 -9.72
C ASN A 253 19.83 -6.04 -9.80
N ARG A 254 19.64 -6.73 -8.68
CA ARG A 254 19.47 -8.20 -8.65
C ARG A 254 18.26 -8.68 -9.46
N ILE A 255 17.14 -7.93 -9.44
CA ILE A 255 15.95 -8.25 -10.25
C ILE A 255 16.28 -8.10 -11.75
N SER A 256 17.04 -7.07 -12.11
CA SER A 256 17.39 -6.78 -13.50
C SER A 256 18.43 -7.74 -14.08
N GLU A 257 19.26 -8.38 -13.24
CA GLU A 257 20.28 -9.33 -13.66
C GLU A 257 19.76 -10.76 -13.87
N ARG A 258 18.53 -11.05 -13.49
CA ARG A 258 17.85 -12.36 -13.62
C ARG A 258 16.92 -12.41 -14.82
#